data_d63ac5dfcf2966221071e8d9ce6091b6
#
_entry.id   d63ac5dfcf2966221071e8d9ce6091b6
#
_cell.length_a   1.000
_cell.length_b   1.000
_cell.length_c   1.000
_cell.angle_alpha   90.00
_cell.angle_beta   90.00
_cell.angle_gamma   90.00
#
_symmetry.space_group_name_H-M   'P 1'
#
loop_
_entity.id
_entity.type
_entity.pdbx_description
1 polymer ?
#
loop_
_entity_poly.entity_id
_entity_poly.type
_entity_poly.pdbx_seq_one_letter_code
_entity_poly.pdbx_strand_id
1 'polypeptide(L)'
;MKKLEECKKVLIEVNQTCNLNCTYCFYRDYGREKSSLNLFNIEELFKICPNADEFYLTGGECFTSPYIDQIIQMLSSSGKVITFTNGVMLNKYDENRLVNVVSNVDRFIISFDSFDFENYNCRQKLSETLETIKKIIIIDSSKLEVKICINKDNETNFEEIIKKLINLGVKYLSVNFVFDIKNSDICHEVKELKELKRIFEIIYKYENYFNIDYINVLYDLYINNKINEDFPCLADMEYYYLDCNNQMLICPGNCKKLGNRGNWKKCFSKECANEWEIMYMR
;
A
#
# COMPACT_ATOMS: atom_id res chain seq x y z
N MET A 1 13.83 -3.09 25.37
CA MET A 1 14.18 -2.60 24.03
C MET A 1 14.47 -1.10 24.10
N LYS A 2 15.36 -0.56 23.24
CA LYS A 2 15.63 0.89 23.15
C LYS A 2 14.35 1.55 22.58
N LYS A 3 13.91 2.65 23.21
CA LYS A 3 12.77 3.41 22.71
C LYS A 3 13.17 4.17 21.44
N LEU A 4 12.26 4.22 20.49
CA LEU A 4 12.38 4.97 19.24
C LEU A 4 11.53 6.24 19.37
N GLU A 5 12.03 7.21 20.13
CA GLU A 5 11.29 8.45 20.47
C GLU A 5 11.06 9.36 19.24
N GLU A 6 11.87 9.22 18.19
CA GLU A 6 11.74 9.96 16.93
C GLU A 6 10.74 9.33 15.97
N CYS A 7 10.27 8.10 16.26
CA CYS A 7 9.31 7.39 15.42
C CYS A 7 7.97 8.12 15.39
N LYS A 8 7.50 8.43 14.18
CA LYS A 8 6.19 9.05 13.90
C LYS A 8 5.30 8.13 13.11
N LYS A 9 5.87 7.43 12.13
CA LYS A 9 5.15 6.58 11.19
C LYS A 9 5.59 5.13 11.34
N VAL A 10 4.63 4.21 11.45
CA VAL A 10 4.92 2.77 11.50
C VAL A 10 4.13 2.04 10.42
N LEU A 11 4.85 1.40 9.50
CA LEU A 11 4.25 0.39 8.63
C LEU A 11 4.17 -0.93 9.39
N ILE A 12 2.99 -1.48 9.52
CA ILE A 12 2.70 -2.68 10.31
C ILE A 12 2.26 -3.80 9.37
N GLU A 13 3.10 -4.81 9.20
CA GLU A 13 2.74 -6.04 8.51
C GLU A 13 1.96 -6.94 9.48
N VAL A 14 0.64 -6.84 9.46
CA VAL A 14 -0.24 -7.58 10.38
C VAL A 14 -0.06 -9.09 10.24
N ASN A 15 0.06 -9.56 8.99
CA ASN A 15 0.30 -10.96 8.63
C ASN A 15 0.78 -11.07 7.18
N GLN A 16 1.21 -12.27 6.76
CA GLN A 16 1.50 -12.55 5.34
C GLN A 16 0.43 -13.44 4.67
N THR A 17 -0.61 -13.85 5.42
CA THR A 17 -1.75 -14.58 4.87
C THR A 17 -2.55 -13.66 3.95
N CYS A 18 -2.97 -14.19 2.79
CA CYS A 18 -3.82 -13.46 1.84
C CYS A 18 -4.88 -14.37 1.26
N ASN A 19 -6.06 -13.84 1.05
CA ASN A 19 -7.20 -14.49 0.40
C ASN A 19 -7.17 -14.43 -1.14
N LEU A 20 -6.10 -13.83 -1.72
CA LEU A 20 -5.80 -13.76 -3.15
C LEU A 20 -4.44 -14.37 -3.47
N ASN A 21 -4.23 -14.66 -4.76
CA ASN A 21 -2.96 -15.13 -5.30
C ASN A 21 -2.61 -14.37 -6.59
N CYS A 22 -2.43 -13.04 -6.46
CA CYS A 22 -2.10 -12.16 -7.58
C CYS A 22 -0.79 -12.58 -8.24
N THR A 23 -0.75 -12.59 -9.58
CA THR A 23 0.40 -13.13 -10.34
C THR A 23 1.67 -12.30 -10.19
N TYR A 24 1.54 -11.01 -9.91
CA TYR A 24 2.65 -10.07 -9.68
C TYR A 24 2.94 -9.82 -8.19
N CYS A 25 2.38 -10.64 -7.29
CA CYS A 25 2.53 -10.41 -5.86
C CYS A 25 3.95 -10.69 -5.38
N PHE A 26 4.56 -9.74 -4.70
CA PHE A 26 5.88 -9.85 -4.09
C PHE A 26 6.07 -11.14 -3.26
N TYR A 27 5.06 -11.53 -2.47
CA TYR A 27 5.14 -12.72 -1.62
C TYR A 27 5.14 -14.05 -2.38
N ARG A 28 4.91 -14.07 -3.68
CA ARG A 28 4.99 -15.32 -4.46
C ARG A 28 6.40 -15.85 -4.51
N ASP A 29 7.39 -14.95 -4.65
CA ASP A 29 8.78 -15.33 -4.86
C ASP A 29 9.55 -15.52 -3.55
N TYR A 30 9.12 -14.84 -2.49
CA TYR A 30 9.79 -14.90 -1.18
C TYR A 30 9.13 -15.87 -0.21
N GLY A 31 8.01 -16.50 -0.58
CA GLY A 31 7.19 -17.31 0.32
C GLY A 31 6.38 -16.46 1.29
N ARG A 32 5.51 -17.12 2.05
CA ARG A 32 4.66 -16.49 3.05
C ARG A 32 4.88 -17.15 4.40
N GLU A 33 5.09 -16.35 5.41
CA GLU A 33 5.11 -16.82 6.79
C GLU A 33 3.69 -16.98 7.33
N LYS A 34 3.53 -17.89 8.31
CA LYS A 34 2.23 -18.11 8.97
C LYS A 34 2.03 -17.23 10.19
N SER A 35 3.01 -16.39 10.51
CA SER A 35 2.96 -15.48 11.65
C SER A 35 1.90 -14.40 11.45
N SER A 36 1.31 -13.95 12.56
CA SER A 36 0.35 -12.84 12.59
C SER A 36 0.50 -12.10 13.92
N LEU A 37 0.44 -10.79 13.86
CA LEU A 37 0.44 -9.96 15.05
C LEU A 37 -0.87 -10.12 15.83
N ASN A 38 -0.78 -9.94 17.13
CA ASN A 38 -1.89 -9.93 18.06
C ASN A 38 -1.89 -8.62 18.88
N LEU A 39 -2.82 -8.48 19.81
CA LEU A 39 -2.99 -7.25 20.59
C LEU A 39 -1.78 -6.95 21.48
N PHE A 40 -1.14 -7.97 22.03
CA PHE A 40 0.06 -7.80 22.85
C PHE A 40 1.22 -7.18 22.04
N ASN A 41 1.37 -7.55 20.77
CA ASN A 41 2.39 -6.96 19.89
C ASN A 41 2.15 -5.46 19.67
N ILE A 42 0.88 -5.03 19.60
CA ILE A 42 0.52 -3.61 19.48
C ILE A 42 0.79 -2.85 20.78
N GLU A 43 0.52 -3.46 21.93
CA GLU A 43 0.89 -2.87 23.23
C GLU A 43 2.41 -2.70 23.35
N GLU A 44 3.20 -3.65 22.84
CA GLU A 44 4.66 -3.54 22.80
C GLU A 44 5.11 -2.44 21.84
N LEU A 45 4.46 -2.30 20.66
CA LEU A 45 4.72 -1.23 19.72
C LEU A 45 4.63 0.14 20.39
N PHE A 46 3.58 0.42 21.15
CA PHE A 46 3.42 1.69 21.86
C PHE A 46 4.52 1.96 22.90
N LYS A 47 5.09 0.90 23.49
CA LYS A 47 6.22 1.04 24.42
C LYS A 47 7.53 1.37 23.69
N ILE A 48 7.69 0.84 22.45
CA ILE A 48 8.89 1.04 21.62
C ILE A 48 8.83 2.39 20.91
N CYS A 49 7.67 2.72 20.32
CA CYS A 49 7.42 3.93 19.54
C CYS A 49 6.36 4.81 20.24
N PRO A 50 6.67 5.44 21.40
CA PRO A 50 5.68 6.15 22.21
C PRO A 50 5.12 7.41 21.56
N ASN A 51 5.79 7.94 20.54
CA ASN A 51 5.43 9.17 19.85
C ASN A 51 4.91 8.90 18.42
N ALA A 52 4.68 7.63 18.06
CA ALA A 52 4.08 7.28 16.78
C ALA A 52 2.60 7.70 16.75
N ASP A 53 2.22 8.39 15.69
CA ASP A 53 0.87 8.95 15.48
C ASP A 53 0.30 8.67 14.08
N GLU A 54 1.03 7.92 13.23
CA GLU A 54 0.55 7.43 11.96
C GLU A 54 0.87 5.93 11.80
N PHE A 55 -0.16 5.11 11.59
CA PHE A 55 -0.06 3.66 11.50
C PHE A 55 -0.59 3.17 10.16
N TYR A 56 0.25 2.48 9.40
CA TYR A 56 -0.04 1.96 8.08
C TYR A 56 -0.15 0.44 8.15
N LEU A 57 -1.37 -0.09 8.06
CA LEU A 57 -1.62 -1.52 8.15
C LEU A 57 -1.49 -2.17 6.77
N THR A 58 -0.64 -3.17 6.67
CA THR A 58 -0.37 -3.95 5.47
C THR A 58 -0.22 -5.43 5.81
N GLY A 59 0.25 -6.21 4.84
CA GLY A 59 0.54 -7.63 4.98
C GLY A 59 0.28 -8.36 3.67
N GLY A 60 -0.04 -9.65 3.74
CA GLY A 60 -0.68 -10.32 2.62
C GLY A 60 -2.06 -9.70 2.37
N GLU A 61 -2.95 -9.84 3.35
CA GLU A 61 -4.20 -9.09 3.48
C GLU A 61 -4.50 -8.92 4.97
N CYS A 62 -4.37 -7.70 5.49
CA CYS A 62 -4.50 -7.42 6.92
C CYS A 62 -5.89 -7.80 7.48
N PHE A 63 -6.96 -7.68 6.68
CA PHE A 63 -8.32 -8.05 7.08
C PHE A 63 -8.57 -9.56 7.14
N THR A 64 -7.58 -10.41 6.89
CA THR A 64 -7.65 -11.86 7.21
C THR A 64 -7.26 -12.15 8.65
N SER A 65 -6.65 -11.21 9.36
CA SER A 65 -6.31 -11.37 10.77
C SER A 65 -7.57 -11.37 11.64
N PRO A 66 -7.72 -12.34 12.58
CA PRO A 66 -8.85 -12.36 13.50
C PRO A 66 -8.86 -11.20 14.50
N TYR A 67 -7.73 -10.51 14.65
CA TYR A 67 -7.56 -9.41 15.60
C TYR A 67 -7.66 -8.02 14.94
N ILE A 68 -7.91 -7.95 13.61
CA ILE A 68 -7.78 -6.70 12.86
C ILE A 68 -8.64 -5.56 13.40
N ASP A 69 -9.90 -5.84 13.78
CA ASP A 69 -10.81 -4.80 14.28
C ASP A 69 -10.33 -4.21 15.61
N GLN A 70 -9.81 -5.06 16.52
CA GLN A 70 -9.25 -4.61 17.80
C GLN A 70 -7.91 -3.88 17.59
N ILE A 71 -7.07 -4.34 16.66
CA ILE A 71 -5.83 -3.66 16.29
C ILE A 71 -6.15 -2.25 15.78
N ILE A 72 -7.09 -2.11 14.85
CA ILE A 72 -7.54 -0.80 14.34
C ILE A 72 -8.03 0.09 15.48
N GLN A 73 -8.88 -0.44 16.37
CA GLN A 73 -9.39 0.31 17.51
C GLN A 73 -8.30 0.78 18.46
N MET A 74 -7.29 -0.07 18.74
CA MET A 74 -6.16 0.32 19.58
C MET A 74 -5.33 1.43 18.94
N LEU A 75 -5.00 1.28 17.65
CA LEU A 75 -4.18 2.25 16.91
C LEU A 75 -4.90 3.59 16.74
N SER A 76 -6.20 3.58 16.41
CA SER A 76 -7.00 4.79 16.21
C SER A 76 -7.16 5.63 17.48
N SER A 77 -6.99 5.03 18.66
CA SER A 77 -6.95 5.79 19.94
C SER A 77 -5.65 6.59 20.13
N SER A 78 -4.60 6.31 19.34
CA SER A 78 -3.27 6.90 19.48
C SER A 78 -2.85 7.73 18.27
N GLY A 79 -3.51 7.57 17.12
CA GLY A 79 -3.15 8.32 15.92
C GLY A 79 -3.97 7.92 14.70
N LYS A 80 -3.52 8.34 13.53
CA LYS A 80 -4.15 8.03 12.25
C LYS A 80 -3.91 6.59 11.85
N VAL A 81 -4.93 5.92 11.35
CA VAL A 81 -4.87 4.55 10.82
C VAL A 81 -5.14 4.55 9.32
N ILE A 82 -4.19 4.07 8.55
CA ILE A 82 -4.27 3.89 7.10
C ILE A 82 -4.18 2.40 6.79
N THR A 83 -5.03 1.87 5.91
CA THR A 83 -5.02 0.44 5.58
C THR A 83 -4.76 0.21 4.10
N PHE A 84 -3.82 -0.70 3.79
CA PHE A 84 -3.64 -1.25 2.44
C PHE A 84 -4.38 -2.58 2.36
N THR A 85 -5.34 -2.70 1.46
CA THR A 85 -6.19 -3.90 1.38
C THR A 85 -6.62 -4.20 -0.06
N ASN A 86 -6.93 -5.47 -0.32
CA ASN A 86 -7.61 -5.86 -1.55
C ASN A 86 -9.14 -5.70 -1.45
N GLY A 87 -9.68 -5.36 -0.30
CA GLY A 87 -11.09 -5.08 -0.07
C GLY A 87 -12.03 -6.29 0.02
N VAL A 88 -11.61 -7.48 -0.40
CA VAL A 88 -12.49 -8.67 -0.50
C VAL A 88 -13.03 -9.12 0.85
N MET A 89 -12.24 -9.00 1.91
CA MET A 89 -12.72 -9.37 3.26
C MET A 89 -13.74 -8.36 3.80
N LEU A 90 -13.53 -7.07 3.54
CA LEU A 90 -14.47 -6.01 3.92
C LEU A 90 -15.84 -6.19 3.25
N ASN A 91 -15.88 -6.72 2.04
CA ASN A 91 -17.16 -7.01 1.36
C ASN A 91 -18.05 -8.01 2.13
N LYS A 92 -17.44 -8.88 2.93
CA LYS A 92 -18.15 -9.89 3.74
C LYS A 92 -18.63 -9.37 5.10
N TYR A 93 -18.24 -8.16 5.49
CA TYR A 93 -18.67 -7.56 6.74
C TYR A 93 -20.14 -7.18 6.64
N ASP A 94 -20.90 -7.41 7.72
CA ASP A 94 -22.20 -6.80 7.88
C ASP A 94 -22.08 -5.27 7.97
N GLU A 95 -23.18 -4.57 7.82
CA GLU A 95 -23.21 -3.11 7.76
C GLU A 95 -22.66 -2.48 9.04
N ASN A 96 -23.04 -2.98 10.22
CA ASN A 96 -22.60 -2.42 11.49
C ASN A 96 -21.09 -2.55 11.69
N ARG A 97 -20.53 -3.73 11.38
CA ARG A 97 -19.10 -3.97 11.47
C ARG A 97 -18.33 -3.10 10.48
N LEU A 98 -18.82 -2.99 9.24
CA LEU A 98 -18.17 -2.16 8.23
C LEU A 98 -18.18 -0.67 8.64
N VAL A 99 -19.31 -0.14 9.09
CA VAL A 99 -19.41 1.24 9.59
C VAL A 99 -18.46 1.48 10.76
N ASN A 100 -18.37 0.53 11.70
CA ASN A 100 -17.45 0.65 12.83
C ASN A 100 -15.98 0.70 12.37
N VAL A 101 -15.58 -0.17 11.43
CA VAL A 101 -14.22 -0.16 10.88
C VAL A 101 -13.94 1.12 10.10
N VAL A 102 -14.90 1.59 9.27
CA VAL A 102 -14.75 2.85 8.53
C VAL A 102 -14.63 4.04 9.47
N SER A 103 -15.32 4.03 10.62
CA SER A 103 -15.22 5.11 11.60
C SER A 103 -13.82 5.21 12.23
N ASN A 104 -13.13 4.09 12.42
CA ASN A 104 -11.83 4.00 13.10
C ASN A 104 -10.61 4.03 12.14
N VAL A 105 -10.83 4.00 10.83
CA VAL A 105 -9.78 4.10 9.80
C VAL A 105 -9.84 5.49 9.17
N ASP A 106 -8.71 6.17 9.03
CA ASP A 106 -8.63 7.48 8.40
C ASP A 106 -8.56 7.38 6.88
N ARG A 107 -7.92 6.32 6.35
CA ARG A 107 -7.86 6.08 4.89
C ARG A 107 -7.77 4.60 4.56
N PHE A 108 -8.63 4.18 3.64
CA PHE A 108 -8.53 2.88 2.96
C PHE A 108 -7.87 3.06 1.62
N ILE A 109 -6.74 2.40 1.41
CA ILE A 109 -6.07 2.31 0.11
C ILE A 109 -6.41 0.95 -0.46
N ILE A 110 -7.40 0.91 -1.35
CA ILE A 110 -7.92 -0.34 -1.93
C ILE A 110 -7.28 -0.59 -3.28
N SER A 111 -6.63 -1.73 -3.41
CA SER A 111 -6.03 -2.15 -4.69
C SER A 111 -7.10 -2.63 -5.67
N PHE A 112 -7.23 -1.93 -6.82
CA PHE A 112 -8.19 -2.28 -7.87
C PHE A 112 -7.60 -1.99 -9.25
N ASP A 113 -7.39 -3.01 -10.05
CA ASP A 113 -6.56 -2.92 -11.26
C ASP A 113 -7.32 -2.94 -12.57
N SER A 114 -8.58 -3.42 -12.60
CA SER A 114 -9.33 -3.57 -13.85
C SER A 114 -10.83 -3.72 -13.63
N PHE A 115 -11.61 -3.26 -14.61
CA PHE A 115 -13.05 -3.54 -14.77
C PHE A 115 -13.33 -4.72 -15.70
N ASP A 116 -12.30 -5.29 -16.31
CA ASP A 116 -12.44 -6.51 -17.10
C ASP A 116 -12.35 -7.74 -16.19
N PHE A 117 -13.47 -8.12 -15.62
CA PHE A 117 -13.55 -9.21 -14.65
C PHE A 117 -13.36 -10.60 -15.26
N GLU A 118 -13.51 -10.72 -16.57
CA GLU A 118 -13.44 -12.00 -17.28
C GLU A 118 -12.03 -12.30 -17.79
N ASN A 119 -11.34 -11.28 -18.33
CA ASN A 119 -10.06 -11.47 -19.00
C ASN A 119 -8.85 -11.03 -18.17
N TYR A 120 -9.04 -10.15 -17.17
CA TYR A 120 -7.95 -9.71 -16.32
C TYR A 120 -7.61 -10.76 -15.26
N ASN A 121 -6.50 -11.47 -15.43
CA ASN A 121 -6.13 -12.61 -14.60
C ASN A 121 -5.03 -12.31 -13.55
N CYS A 122 -4.48 -11.10 -13.56
CA CYS A 122 -3.39 -10.74 -12.64
C CYS A 122 -3.84 -10.63 -11.18
N ARG A 123 -5.11 -10.24 -10.94
CA ARG A 123 -5.74 -10.14 -9.61
C ARG A 123 -7.13 -10.75 -9.65
N GLN A 124 -7.42 -11.62 -8.69
CA GLN A 124 -8.74 -12.26 -8.57
C GLN A 124 -9.73 -11.37 -7.82
N LYS A 125 -11.02 -11.73 -7.89
CA LYS A 125 -12.13 -11.18 -7.08
C LYS A 125 -12.30 -9.66 -7.20
N LEU A 126 -12.05 -9.10 -8.37
CA LEU A 126 -12.22 -7.67 -8.62
C LEU A 126 -13.67 -7.20 -8.45
N SER A 127 -14.68 -8.06 -8.71
CA SER A 127 -16.08 -7.74 -8.47
C SER A 127 -16.38 -7.50 -7.00
N GLU A 128 -15.87 -8.36 -6.10
CA GLU A 128 -16.03 -8.22 -4.65
C GLU A 128 -15.29 -6.97 -4.13
N THR A 129 -14.09 -6.68 -4.69
CA THR A 129 -13.37 -5.45 -4.39
C THR A 129 -14.16 -4.21 -4.80
N LEU A 130 -14.77 -4.22 -6.00
CA LEU A 130 -15.60 -3.12 -6.51
C LEU A 130 -16.82 -2.88 -5.59
N GLU A 131 -17.46 -3.93 -5.11
CA GLU A 131 -18.56 -3.79 -4.15
C GLU A 131 -18.11 -3.15 -2.84
N THR A 132 -16.92 -3.48 -2.35
CA THR A 132 -16.33 -2.80 -1.17
C THR A 132 -16.10 -1.31 -1.44
N ILE A 133 -15.54 -0.96 -2.60
CA ILE A 133 -15.33 0.44 -3.02
C ILE A 133 -16.67 1.19 -2.97
N LYS A 134 -17.74 0.64 -3.55
CA LYS A 134 -19.08 1.25 -3.53
C LYS A 134 -19.62 1.43 -2.11
N LYS A 135 -19.48 0.41 -1.25
CA LYS A 135 -19.93 0.47 0.15
C LYS A 135 -19.21 1.59 0.91
N ILE A 136 -17.87 1.72 0.76
CA ILE A 136 -17.10 2.77 1.44
C ILE A 136 -17.48 4.16 0.89
N ILE A 137 -17.70 4.31 -0.42
CA ILE A 137 -18.17 5.58 -1.01
C ILE A 137 -19.50 6.02 -0.38
N ILE A 138 -20.42 5.08 -0.13
CA ILE A 138 -21.72 5.38 0.49
C ILE A 138 -21.54 5.80 1.95
N ILE A 139 -20.64 5.15 2.70
CA ILE A 139 -20.41 5.46 4.14
C ILE A 139 -19.63 6.77 4.27
N ASP A 140 -18.44 6.86 3.65
CA ASP A 140 -17.58 8.05 3.65
C ASP A 140 -16.58 8.02 2.51
N SER A 141 -16.90 8.67 1.39
CA SER A 141 -16.04 8.73 0.21
C SER A 141 -14.72 9.46 0.44
N SER A 142 -14.59 10.27 1.50
CA SER A 142 -13.37 11.02 1.80
C SER A 142 -12.25 10.13 2.34
N LYS A 143 -12.62 8.96 2.87
CA LYS A 143 -11.69 7.97 3.43
C LYS A 143 -11.19 6.95 2.40
N LEU A 144 -11.67 7.01 1.15
CA LEU A 144 -11.32 6.04 0.12
C LEU A 144 -10.26 6.59 -0.83
N GLU A 145 -9.20 5.83 -0.99
CA GLU A 145 -8.23 5.94 -2.08
C GLU A 145 -8.19 4.61 -2.84
N VAL A 146 -8.20 4.66 -4.17
CA VAL A 146 -8.05 3.46 -4.99
C VAL A 146 -6.65 3.46 -5.60
N LYS A 147 -5.91 2.37 -5.34
CA LYS A 147 -4.57 2.15 -5.86
C LYS A 147 -4.61 1.19 -7.05
N ILE A 148 -4.04 1.63 -8.18
CA ILE A 148 -3.95 0.83 -9.40
C ILE A 148 -2.52 0.32 -9.54
N CYS A 149 -2.34 -1.02 -9.54
CA CYS A 149 -1.05 -1.63 -9.86
C CYS A 149 -0.92 -1.74 -11.38
N ILE A 150 -0.15 -0.82 -11.96
CA ILE A 150 0.04 -0.73 -13.41
C ILE A 150 0.94 -1.86 -13.88
N ASN A 151 0.45 -2.62 -14.87
CA ASN A 151 1.13 -3.76 -15.47
C ASN A 151 0.73 -3.89 -16.95
N LYS A 152 1.35 -4.83 -17.68
CA LYS A 152 1.09 -5.04 -19.11
C LYS A 152 -0.36 -5.36 -19.47
N ASP A 153 -1.11 -5.98 -18.54
CA ASP A 153 -2.47 -6.42 -18.83
C ASP A 153 -3.51 -5.28 -18.65
N ASN A 154 -3.14 -4.18 -17.96
CA ASN A 154 -4.02 -3.04 -17.76
C ASN A 154 -3.50 -1.72 -18.34
N GLU A 155 -2.25 -1.65 -18.81
CA GLU A 155 -1.66 -0.42 -19.33
C GLU A 155 -2.48 0.21 -20.45
N THR A 156 -3.01 -0.59 -21.37
CA THR A 156 -3.80 -0.10 -22.52
C THR A 156 -5.13 0.51 -22.09
N ASN A 157 -5.76 -0.03 -21.05
CA ASN A 157 -7.07 0.37 -20.55
C ASN A 157 -6.98 1.34 -19.35
N PHE A 158 -5.78 1.80 -19.00
CA PHE A 158 -5.52 2.57 -17.79
C PHE A 158 -6.38 3.84 -17.68
N GLU A 159 -6.51 4.60 -18.77
CA GLU A 159 -7.37 5.80 -18.78
C GLU A 159 -8.84 5.48 -18.57
N GLU A 160 -9.32 4.38 -19.14
CA GLU A 160 -10.70 3.91 -18.96
C GLU A 160 -10.98 3.52 -17.50
N ILE A 161 -10.01 2.85 -16.86
CA ILE A 161 -10.09 2.49 -15.44
C ILE A 161 -10.24 3.75 -14.58
N ILE A 162 -9.40 4.77 -14.79
CA ILE A 162 -9.48 6.06 -14.10
C ILE A 162 -10.86 6.69 -14.28
N LYS A 163 -11.35 6.82 -15.53
CA LYS A 163 -12.66 7.41 -15.83
C LYS A 163 -13.79 6.70 -15.11
N LYS A 164 -13.79 5.37 -15.11
CA LYS A 164 -14.82 4.58 -14.43
C LYS A 164 -14.77 4.76 -12.91
N LEU A 165 -13.59 4.79 -12.29
CA LEU A 165 -13.43 5.03 -10.86
C LEU A 165 -13.92 6.44 -10.47
N ILE A 166 -13.56 7.47 -11.24
CA ILE A 166 -14.03 8.84 -11.02
C ILE A 166 -15.56 8.92 -11.12
N ASN A 167 -16.14 8.28 -12.14
CA ASN A 167 -17.60 8.25 -12.34
C ASN A 167 -18.34 7.52 -11.21
N LEU A 168 -17.67 6.60 -10.51
CA LEU A 168 -18.21 5.96 -9.30
C LEU A 168 -18.15 6.86 -8.06
N GLY A 169 -17.42 7.98 -8.11
CA GLY A 169 -17.25 8.90 -6.99
C GLY A 169 -15.96 8.75 -6.21
N VAL A 170 -14.98 8.00 -6.74
CA VAL A 170 -13.63 7.94 -6.16
C VAL A 170 -12.95 9.30 -6.28
N LYS A 171 -12.42 9.81 -5.17
CA LYS A 171 -11.80 11.15 -5.09
C LYS A 171 -10.28 11.12 -5.08
N TYR A 172 -9.70 10.00 -4.64
CA TYR A 172 -8.25 9.86 -4.51
C TYR A 172 -7.81 8.59 -5.22
N LEU A 173 -6.80 8.75 -6.06
CA LEU A 173 -6.17 7.67 -6.83
C LEU A 173 -4.67 7.65 -6.56
N SER A 174 -4.10 6.46 -6.50
CA SER A 174 -2.66 6.27 -6.53
C SER A 174 -2.26 5.14 -7.47
N VAL A 175 -0.99 5.08 -7.80
CA VAL A 175 -0.45 4.07 -8.70
C VAL A 175 0.81 3.45 -8.13
N ASN A 176 0.94 2.15 -8.36
CA ASN A 176 2.21 1.45 -8.25
C ASN A 176 2.53 0.82 -9.61
N PHE A 177 3.80 0.83 -9.99
CA PHE A 177 4.24 0.10 -11.16
C PHE A 177 4.71 -1.29 -10.72
N VAL A 178 4.16 -2.32 -11.36
CA VAL A 178 4.64 -3.68 -11.14
C VAL A 178 6.06 -3.78 -11.71
N PHE A 179 6.98 -4.32 -10.93
CA PHE A 179 8.32 -4.66 -11.36
C PHE A 179 8.51 -6.18 -11.31
N ASP A 180 9.26 -6.70 -12.27
CA ASP A 180 9.53 -8.13 -12.34
C ASP A 180 10.54 -8.52 -11.24
N ILE A 181 10.13 -9.46 -10.40
CA ILE A 181 11.01 -10.06 -9.41
C ILE A 181 11.83 -11.15 -10.13
N LYS A 182 13.07 -11.32 -9.72
CA LYS A 182 13.98 -12.33 -10.27
C LYS A 182 13.35 -13.72 -10.14
N ASN A 183 13.17 -14.42 -11.25
CA ASN A 183 12.66 -15.78 -11.42
C ASN A 183 11.15 -15.91 -11.73
N SER A 184 10.45 -14.87 -12.10
CA SER A 184 9.12 -15.02 -12.67
C SER A 184 9.19 -15.32 -14.15
N ASP A 185 8.62 -16.44 -14.61
CA ASP A 185 8.45 -16.75 -16.04
C ASP A 185 7.45 -15.81 -16.73
N ILE A 186 6.74 -14.99 -15.95
CA ILE A 186 5.70 -14.06 -16.41
C ILE A 186 6.20 -12.64 -16.16
N CYS A 187 6.48 -11.91 -17.25
CA CYS A 187 6.85 -10.50 -17.19
C CYS A 187 5.60 -9.63 -17.14
N HIS A 188 5.33 -9.03 -15.99
CA HIS A 188 4.23 -8.06 -15.81
C HIS A 188 4.67 -6.60 -15.90
N GLU A 189 5.97 -6.32 -15.88
CA GLU A 189 6.51 -4.97 -15.89
C GLU A 189 6.27 -4.27 -17.22
N VAL A 190 5.80 -3.01 -17.19
CA VAL A 190 5.75 -2.12 -18.36
C VAL A 190 7.15 -1.57 -18.58
N LYS A 191 7.86 -2.07 -19.60
CA LYS A 191 9.25 -1.73 -19.88
C LYS A 191 9.43 -0.69 -20.98
N GLU A 192 8.43 -0.56 -21.86
CA GLU A 192 8.53 0.34 -23.02
C GLU A 192 8.40 1.80 -22.59
N LEU A 193 9.45 2.58 -22.85
CA LEU A 193 9.49 4.00 -22.48
C LEU A 193 8.31 4.80 -23.08
N LYS A 194 7.85 4.43 -24.26
CA LYS A 194 6.69 5.05 -24.92
C LYS A 194 5.41 4.84 -24.10
N GLU A 195 5.19 3.63 -23.62
CA GLU A 195 4.02 3.30 -22.82
C GLU A 195 4.10 3.94 -21.42
N LEU A 196 5.27 3.91 -20.79
CA LEU A 196 5.49 4.63 -19.52
C LEU A 196 5.17 6.12 -19.66
N LYS A 197 5.68 6.79 -20.71
CA LYS A 197 5.36 8.21 -20.97
C LYS A 197 3.85 8.44 -21.15
N ARG A 198 3.18 7.60 -21.93
CA ARG A 198 1.72 7.67 -22.14
C ARG A 198 0.97 7.53 -20.82
N ILE A 199 1.39 6.61 -19.94
CA ILE A 199 0.78 6.42 -18.62
C ILE A 199 0.93 7.71 -17.79
N PHE A 200 2.11 8.31 -17.73
CA PHE A 200 2.31 9.57 -17.00
C PHE A 200 1.52 10.74 -17.60
N GLU A 201 1.41 10.84 -18.93
CA GLU A 201 0.55 11.83 -19.59
C GLU A 201 -0.92 11.68 -19.15
N ILE A 202 -1.40 10.43 -19.02
CA ILE A 202 -2.74 10.17 -18.50
C ILE A 202 -2.84 10.60 -17.03
N ILE A 203 -1.87 10.26 -16.18
CA ILE A 203 -1.87 10.66 -14.76
C ILE A 203 -1.94 12.19 -14.64
N TYR A 204 -1.10 12.94 -15.36
CA TYR A 204 -1.11 14.41 -15.35
C TYR A 204 -2.41 14.99 -15.89
N LYS A 205 -3.07 14.34 -16.85
CA LYS A 205 -4.42 14.76 -17.32
C LYS A 205 -5.46 14.71 -16.20
N TYR A 206 -5.28 13.81 -15.22
CA TYR A 206 -6.18 13.63 -14.08
C TYR A 206 -5.52 14.04 -12.75
N GLU A 207 -4.60 15.00 -12.77
CA GLU A 207 -3.75 15.42 -11.65
C GLU A 207 -4.51 15.72 -10.34
N ASN A 208 -5.74 16.24 -10.44
CA ASN A 208 -6.57 16.56 -9.27
C ASN A 208 -6.93 15.34 -8.40
N TYR A 209 -6.74 14.13 -8.92
CA TYR A 209 -7.05 12.88 -8.22
C TYR A 209 -5.79 12.21 -7.65
N PHE A 210 -4.58 12.67 -8.01
CA PHE A 210 -3.32 12.08 -7.63
C PHE A 210 -2.47 12.99 -6.73
N ASN A 211 -1.62 12.40 -5.92
CA ASN A 211 -0.56 13.14 -5.24
C ASN A 211 0.56 13.44 -6.25
N ILE A 212 0.58 14.63 -6.81
CA ILE A 212 1.50 15.01 -7.88
C ILE A 212 2.95 15.10 -7.41
N ASP A 213 3.20 15.45 -6.15
CA ASP A 213 4.57 15.44 -5.61
C ASP A 213 5.17 14.03 -5.68
N TYR A 214 4.38 13.02 -5.29
CA TYR A 214 4.79 11.62 -5.41
C TYR A 214 4.90 11.16 -6.87
N ILE A 215 3.96 11.53 -7.72
CA ILE A 215 3.98 11.19 -9.16
C ILE A 215 5.22 11.76 -9.84
N ASN A 216 5.65 12.97 -9.51
CA ASN A 216 6.88 13.57 -10.07
C ASN A 216 8.14 12.76 -9.71
N VAL A 217 8.19 12.22 -8.49
CA VAL A 217 9.29 11.32 -8.10
C VAL A 217 9.27 10.02 -8.90
N LEU A 218 8.09 9.44 -9.11
CA LEU A 218 7.96 8.25 -9.98
C LEU A 218 8.34 8.58 -11.43
N TYR A 219 7.93 9.74 -11.95
CA TYR A 219 8.30 10.17 -13.29
C TYR A 219 9.84 10.27 -13.45
N ASP A 220 10.51 10.91 -12.52
CA ASP A 220 11.96 11.01 -12.54
C ASP A 220 12.63 9.64 -12.50
N LEU A 221 12.14 8.74 -11.67
CA LEU A 221 12.66 7.38 -11.55
C LEU A 221 12.47 6.56 -12.84
N TYR A 222 11.24 6.54 -13.39
CA TYR A 222 10.87 5.65 -14.49
C TYR A 222 11.21 6.22 -15.89
N ILE A 223 11.15 7.53 -16.06
CA ILE A 223 11.34 8.19 -17.36
C ILE A 223 12.74 8.79 -17.49
N ASN A 224 13.21 9.49 -16.46
CA ASN A 224 14.49 10.18 -16.50
C ASN A 224 15.63 9.34 -15.96
N ASN A 225 15.33 8.15 -15.40
CA ASN A 225 16.29 7.28 -14.71
C ASN A 225 17.10 8.06 -13.65
N LYS A 226 16.44 9.03 -13.02
CA LYS A 226 17.02 9.86 -11.98
C LYS A 226 16.51 9.41 -10.63
N ILE A 227 17.42 9.25 -9.71
CA ILE A 227 17.11 9.13 -8.30
C ILE A 227 17.23 10.55 -7.75
N ASN A 228 16.16 11.07 -7.18
CA ASN A 228 16.22 12.35 -6.50
C ASN A 228 17.11 12.18 -5.26
N GLU A 229 18.34 12.72 -5.30
CA GLU A 229 19.30 12.64 -4.19
C GLU A 229 18.79 13.39 -2.95
N ASP A 230 17.88 14.35 -3.15
CA ASP A 230 17.25 15.15 -2.09
C ASP A 230 15.98 14.48 -1.54
N PHE A 231 15.64 13.26 -2.01
CA PHE A 231 14.48 12.54 -1.52
C PHE A 231 14.66 12.22 -0.01
N PRO A 232 13.78 12.74 0.86
CA PRO A 232 13.89 12.52 2.29
C PRO A 232 13.40 11.11 2.63
N CYS A 233 14.27 10.11 2.57
CA CYS A 233 13.94 8.81 3.13
C CYS A 233 13.85 8.93 4.65
N LEU A 234 12.66 8.79 5.22
CA LEU A 234 12.39 8.90 6.65
C LEU A 234 12.71 7.62 7.43
N ALA A 235 13.10 6.55 6.75
CA ALA A 235 13.44 5.28 7.38
C ALA A 235 14.63 5.42 8.35
N ASP A 236 14.55 4.77 9.52
CA ASP A 236 15.49 4.90 10.66
C ASP A 236 15.58 6.34 11.26
N MET A 237 14.61 7.19 10.94
CA MET A 237 14.42 8.50 11.56
C MET A 237 13.01 8.60 12.15
N GLU A 238 12.02 8.83 11.29
CA GLU A 238 10.62 8.99 11.69
C GLU A 238 9.74 7.81 11.25
N TYR A 239 10.21 6.98 10.32
CA TYR A 239 9.50 5.83 9.76
C TYR A 239 10.19 4.53 10.09
N TYR A 240 9.40 3.56 10.56
CA TYR A 240 9.85 2.20 10.89
C TYR A 240 8.86 1.15 10.37
N TYR A 241 9.32 -0.10 10.31
CA TYR A 241 8.52 -1.24 9.87
C TYR A 241 8.46 -2.30 10.97
N LEU A 242 7.24 -2.69 11.36
CA LEU A 242 6.97 -3.82 12.25
C LEU A 242 6.53 -5.01 11.40
N ASP A 243 7.33 -6.06 11.36
CA ASP A 243 6.99 -7.28 10.62
C ASP A 243 6.01 -8.18 11.38
N CYS A 244 5.45 -9.18 10.69
CA CYS A 244 4.49 -10.12 11.27
C CYS A 244 5.10 -11.06 12.34
N ASN A 245 6.41 -11.07 12.53
CA ASN A 245 7.13 -11.78 13.57
C ASN A 245 7.43 -10.90 14.80
N ASN A 246 6.80 -9.73 14.88
CA ASN A 246 7.01 -8.72 15.93
C ASN A 246 8.46 -8.20 15.98
N GLN A 247 9.12 -8.10 14.82
CA GLN A 247 10.45 -7.50 14.73
C GLN A 247 10.32 -6.07 14.19
N MET A 248 10.91 -5.13 14.93
CA MET A 248 11.02 -3.74 14.47
C MET A 248 12.23 -3.61 13.55
N LEU A 249 12.00 -3.16 12.32
CA LEU A 249 12.96 -3.03 11.25
C LEU A 249 12.98 -1.59 10.71
N ILE A 250 14.00 -1.25 9.94
CA ILE A 250 14.13 0.10 9.37
C ILE A 250 13.15 0.31 8.23
N CYS A 251 13.02 -0.67 7.34
CA CYS A 251 12.06 -0.65 6.24
C CYS A 251 11.85 -2.06 5.67
N PRO A 252 10.74 -2.35 4.96
CA PRO A 252 10.47 -3.66 4.40
C PRO A 252 11.41 -4.02 3.24
N GLY A 253 11.80 -3.05 2.40
CA GLY A 253 12.61 -3.32 1.20
C GLY A 253 14.07 -3.64 1.49
N ASN A 254 14.60 -3.26 2.64
CA ASN A 254 16.02 -3.45 2.97
C ASN A 254 16.23 -4.01 4.38
N CYS A 255 15.28 -4.73 4.91
CA CYS A 255 15.21 -5.49 6.17
C CYS A 255 16.46 -5.45 7.07
N LYS A 256 17.12 -4.29 7.19
CA LYS A 256 18.30 -4.13 8.01
C LYS A 256 17.88 -3.85 9.43
N LYS A 257 18.49 -4.58 10.35
CA LYS A 257 18.31 -4.41 11.78
C LYS A 257 18.60 -2.95 12.17
N LEU A 258 17.81 -2.43 13.12
CA LEU A 258 18.01 -1.13 13.76
C LEU A 258 19.48 -0.87 14.07
N GLY A 259 19.94 0.33 13.78
CA GLY A 259 21.30 0.80 14.09
C GLY A 259 22.34 0.58 13.00
N ASN A 260 22.00 -0.03 11.87
CA ASN A 260 22.87 -0.10 10.70
C ASN A 260 22.44 0.93 9.65
N ARG A 261 22.69 2.20 9.93
CA ARG A 261 22.55 3.28 8.93
C ARG A 261 23.47 2.97 7.76
N GLY A 262 22.88 2.27 6.76
CA GLY A 262 23.58 1.95 5.53
C GLY A 262 23.76 3.19 4.66
N ASN A 263 24.58 3.09 3.64
CA ASN A 263 24.76 4.16 2.65
C ASN A 263 23.47 4.26 1.81
N TRP A 264 22.55 5.13 2.19
CA TRP A 264 21.21 5.34 1.62
C TRP A 264 21.19 5.51 0.10
N LYS A 265 22.25 6.11 -0.47
CA LYS A 265 22.42 6.27 -1.93
C LYS A 265 22.32 4.97 -2.73
N LYS A 266 22.45 3.80 -2.09
CA LYS A 266 22.33 2.48 -2.72
C LYS A 266 20.97 1.81 -2.55
N CYS A 267 20.07 2.38 -1.75
CA CYS A 267 18.77 1.78 -1.44
C CYS A 267 17.67 2.17 -2.43
N PHE A 268 17.87 3.25 -3.19
CA PHE A 268 16.86 3.73 -4.13
C PHE A 268 16.77 2.79 -5.33
N SER A 269 15.70 2.05 -5.39
CA SER A 269 15.34 1.16 -6.49
C SER A 269 13.84 1.30 -6.78
N LYS A 270 13.39 0.77 -7.89
CA LYS A 270 11.96 0.67 -8.20
C LYS A 270 11.17 -0.07 -7.09
N GLU A 271 11.85 -0.97 -6.37
CA GLU A 271 11.29 -1.70 -5.24
C GLU A 271 10.95 -0.78 -4.07
N CYS A 272 11.81 0.22 -3.80
CA CYS A 272 11.56 1.22 -2.76
C CYS A 272 10.46 2.22 -3.15
N ALA A 273 10.22 2.45 -4.44
CA ALA A 273 9.29 3.46 -4.90
C ALA A 273 7.86 3.27 -4.33
N ASN A 274 7.44 2.02 -4.17
CA ASN A 274 6.14 1.69 -3.61
C ASN A 274 5.98 2.10 -2.14
N GLU A 275 7.09 2.17 -1.39
CA GLU A 275 7.11 2.60 0.01
C GLU A 275 7.17 4.12 0.17
N TRP A 276 7.62 4.82 -0.88
CA TRP A 276 7.76 6.27 -0.83
C TRP A 276 6.43 7.00 -0.74
N GLU A 277 5.36 6.40 -1.21
CA GLU A 277 4.02 6.97 -1.10
C GLU A 277 3.67 7.30 0.36
N ILE A 278 4.02 6.43 1.30
CA ILE A 278 3.79 6.65 2.75
C ILE A 278 4.49 7.93 3.23
N MET A 279 5.64 8.26 2.64
CA MET A 279 6.42 9.45 3.00
C MET A 279 5.81 10.74 2.44
N TYR A 280 4.97 10.65 1.39
CA TYR A 280 4.25 11.77 0.80
C TYR A 280 2.79 11.89 1.26
N MET A 281 2.28 10.94 2.01
CA MET A 281 0.95 11.04 2.61
C MET A 281 0.92 12.18 3.63
N ARG A 282 0.02 13.12 3.43
CA ARG A 282 -0.22 14.28 4.30
C ARG A 282 -1.48 14.09 5.12
#